data_3fa234bdfc62fb45f657ffea43fef701
#
_entry.id   3fa234bdfc62fb45f657ffea43fef701
#
_cell.length_a   1.000
_cell.length_b   1.000
_cell.length_c   1.000
_cell.angle_alpha   90.00
_cell.angle_beta   90.00
_cell.angle_gamma   90.00
#
_symmetry.space_group_name_H-M   'P 1'
#
loop_
_entity.id
_entity.type
_entity.pdbx_description
1 polymer ?
#
loop_
_entity_poly.entity_id
_entity_poly.type
_entity_poly.pdbx_seq_one_letter_code
_entity_poly.pdbx_strand_id
1 'polypeptide(L)'
;MLFPLMSQIITLSKPRIVKSKNEGVMHACGHDGHTSILLTAARILNEVKDDFAGSVILCFERGEESGKGYKYLLAYLDSKNINIDACYAIHVSPDYKSGVMAIGAGGINAGSLAFDITIKGNSGHGSRPYEANNPLDCFVDIYSGLKSLRMNNFSPFDPMTYSIGAVQMGNKYNQIPDKLRFRGSMRFFDREKVGYKFYEDFKSLIINKSKANNCKVIFDTYTKPRFPIINDLNLSALALTSMTDELGEDFVKEASPSMGSDTFATYSYQWPSLYIMLGINNEEKGSGAALHSPKFDLDEKALIHGTAATARFVVDFLNSDIELADRPYKNRLRDFFIEEDRSDEEIEDIYETITR
;
A
#
# COMPACT_ATOMS: atom_id res chain seq x y z
N MET A 1 -7.30 12.52 -8.09
CA MET A 1 -6.69 11.19 -8.27
C MET A 1 -6.64 10.86 -9.76
N LEU A 2 -5.49 10.95 -10.40
CA LEU A 2 -5.26 10.43 -11.75
C LEU A 2 -4.51 9.12 -11.58
N PHE A 3 -5.14 8.00 -11.90
CA PHE A 3 -4.59 6.67 -11.70
C PHE A 3 -3.89 6.16 -12.94
N PRO A 4 -2.76 5.46 -12.80
CA PRO A 4 -2.17 4.77 -13.92
C PRO A 4 -3.03 3.59 -14.30
N LEU A 5 -3.19 3.41 -15.57
CA LEU A 5 -3.60 2.14 -16.14
C LEU A 5 -2.57 1.08 -15.73
N MET A 6 -2.98 0.13 -14.89
CA MET A 6 -2.15 -1.06 -14.65
C MET A 6 -2.04 -1.85 -15.95
N SER A 7 -0.84 -1.95 -16.48
CA SER A 7 -0.54 -2.86 -17.58
C SER A 7 -0.35 -4.28 -17.02
N GLN A 8 -1.42 -4.94 -16.63
CA GLN A 8 -1.39 -6.39 -16.45
C GLN A 8 -1.97 -7.04 -17.71
N ILE A 9 -1.18 -7.88 -18.36
CA ILE A 9 -1.67 -8.75 -19.42
C ILE A 9 -2.55 -9.81 -18.76
N ILE A 10 -3.86 -9.63 -18.82
CA ILE A 10 -4.83 -10.49 -18.16
C ILE A 10 -5.78 -11.04 -19.21
N THR A 11 -5.77 -12.35 -19.40
CA THR A 11 -6.72 -13.04 -20.27
C THR A 11 -8.09 -13.11 -19.60
N LEU A 12 -9.07 -12.39 -20.12
CA LEU A 12 -10.43 -12.34 -19.58
C LEU A 12 -11.15 -13.67 -19.78
N SER A 13 -11.67 -14.25 -18.71
CA SER A 13 -12.39 -15.53 -18.74
C SER A 13 -13.91 -15.43 -18.97
N LYS A 14 -14.49 -14.21 -18.90
CA LYS A 14 -15.90 -13.93 -19.17
C LYS A 14 -16.09 -12.63 -19.93
N PRO A 15 -17.08 -12.53 -20.82
CA PRO A 15 -17.39 -11.26 -21.47
C PRO A 15 -17.93 -10.26 -20.45
N ARG A 16 -17.32 -9.09 -20.33
CA ARG A 16 -17.80 -7.96 -19.55
C ARG A 16 -18.70 -7.09 -20.42
N ILE A 17 -19.69 -6.43 -19.77
CA ILE A 17 -20.55 -5.45 -20.43
C ILE A 17 -19.71 -4.25 -20.88
N VAL A 18 -18.80 -3.79 -20.01
CA VAL A 18 -17.85 -2.70 -20.30
C VAL A 18 -16.43 -3.25 -20.31
N LYS A 19 -15.74 -3.09 -21.44
CA LYS A 19 -14.34 -3.51 -21.61
C LYS A 19 -13.44 -2.31 -21.77
N SER A 20 -12.19 -2.42 -21.31
CA SER A 20 -11.16 -1.44 -21.67
C SER A 20 -11.05 -1.32 -23.20
N LYS A 21 -10.91 -0.09 -23.69
CA LYS A 21 -10.60 0.18 -25.11
C LYS A 21 -9.14 -0.09 -25.44
N ASN A 22 -8.29 -0.24 -24.43
CA ASN A 22 -6.87 -0.55 -24.58
C ASN A 22 -6.68 -2.04 -24.34
N GLU A 23 -6.12 -2.74 -25.33
CA GLU A 23 -5.85 -4.18 -25.23
C GLU A 23 -4.82 -4.47 -24.14
N GLY A 24 -5.04 -5.53 -23.37
CA GLY A 24 -4.12 -5.98 -22.31
C GLY A 24 -4.14 -5.17 -21.03
N VAL A 25 -4.97 -4.13 -20.89
CA VAL A 25 -5.07 -3.31 -19.67
C VAL A 25 -6.50 -3.18 -19.17
N MET A 26 -6.64 -3.11 -17.84
CA MET A 26 -7.93 -2.88 -17.18
C MET A 26 -7.72 -2.19 -15.83
N HIS A 27 -8.78 -1.56 -15.31
CA HIS A 27 -8.84 -1.16 -13.90
C HIS A 27 -9.14 -2.38 -13.03
N ALA A 28 -8.10 -3.00 -12.47
CA ALA A 28 -8.23 -4.20 -11.63
C ALA A 28 -8.19 -3.91 -10.12
N CYS A 29 -8.12 -2.63 -9.73
CA CYS A 29 -8.14 -2.16 -8.35
C CYS A 29 -9.26 -1.15 -8.07
N GLY A 30 -10.14 -0.87 -9.05
CA GLY A 30 -11.30 -0.01 -8.88
C GLY A 30 -11.02 1.51 -8.84
N HIS A 31 -9.85 1.94 -9.29
CA HIS A 31 -9.47 3.35 -9.25
C HIS A 31 -10.34 4.26 -10.13
N ASP A 32 -10.95 3.74 -11.16
CA ASP A 32 -12.00 4.41 -11.95
C ASP A 32 -13.25 4.70 -11.10
N GLY A 33 -13.65 3.75 -10.25
CA GLY A 33 -14.70 3.94 -9.25
C GLY A 33 -14.32 5.01 -8.22
N HIS A 34 -13.10 4.99 -7.66
CA HIS A 34 -12.61 6.02 -6.73
C HIS A 34 -12.65 7.41 -7.35
N THR A 35 -12.22 7.54 -8.60
CA THR A 35 -12.27 8.80 -9.35
C THR A 35 -13.71 9.30 -9.53
N SER A 36 -14.64 8.38 -9.85
CA SER A 36 -16.05 8.70 -10.03
C SER A 36 -16.69 9.18 -8.72
N ILE A 37 -16.38 8.53 -7.59
CA ILE A 37 -16.83 8.95 -6.26
C ILE A 37 -16.34 10.37 -5.97
N LEU A 38 -15.03 10.62 -6.11
CA LEU A 38 -14.43 11.91 -5.78
C LEU A 38 -14.97 13.05 -6.65
N LEU A 39 -15.13 12.84 -7.96
CA LEU A 39 -15.71 13.81 -8.87
C LEU A 39 -17.17 14.13 -8.54
N THR A 40 -17.94 13.12 -8.15
CA THR A 40 -19.36 13.31 -7.80
C THR A 40 -19.49 13.98 -6.44
N ALA A 41 -18.70 13.57 -5.45
CA ALA A 41 -18.65 14.24 -4.15
C ALA A 41 -18.24 15.71 -4.28
N ALA A 42 -17.27 16.02 -5.15
CA ALA A 42 -16.87 17.40 -5.44
C ALA A 42 -18.03 18.27 -5.94
N ARG A 43 -18.90 17.72 -6.79
CA ARG A 43 -20.09 18.43 -7.28
C ARG A 43 -21.08 18.68 -6.17
N ILE A 44 -21.37 17.66 -5.35
CA ILE A 44 -22.28 17.78 -4.20
C ILE A 44 -21.74 18.83 -3.23
N LEU A 45 -20.47 18.73 -2.83
CA LEU A 45 -19.84 19.68 -1.91
C LEU A 45 -19.85 21.10 -2.44
N ASN A 46 -19.70 21.30 -3.76
CA ASN A 46 -19.82 22.63 -4.35
C ASN A 46 -21.27 23.18 -4.32
N GLU A 47 -22.28 22.32 -4.38
CA GLU A 47 -23.70 22.74 -4.27
C GLU A 47 -24.04 23.14 -2.82
N VAL A 48 -23.42 22.52 -1.82
CA VAL A 48 -23.64 22.79 -0.39
C VAL A 48 -22.51 23.58 0.27
N LYS A 49 -21.67 24.26 -0.51
CA LYS A 49 -20.48 24.95 -0.02
C LYS A 49 -20.73 26.04 1.03
N ASP A 50 -21.95 26.56 1.08
CA ASP A 50 -22.39 27.58 2.02
C ASP A 50 -22.87 26.98 3.36
N ASP A 51 -22.95 25.63 3.45
CA ASP A 51 -23.42 24.89 4.64
C ASP A 51 -22.27 24.45 5.56
N PHE A 52 -21.01 24.74 5.20
CA PHE A 52 -19.83 24.42 6.02
C PHE A 52 -18.76 25.51 5.94
N ALA A 53 -17.92 25.58 6.98
CA ALA A 53 -16.75 26.47 7.03
C ALA A 53 -15.46 25.71 6.78
N GLY A 54 -14.56 26.27 5.95
CA GLY A 54 -13.26 25.66 5.66
C GLY A 54 -13.04 25.41 4.17
N SER A 55 -12.10 24.54 3.86
CA SER A 55 -11.70 24.24 2.47
C SER A 55 -11.51 22.74 2.26
N VAL A 56 -11.95 22.26 1.11
CA VAL A 56 -11.75 20.87 0.67
C VAL A 56 -10.79 20.84 -0.51
N ILE A 57 -9.69 20.11 -0.36
CA ILE A 57 -8.69 19.94 -1.42
C ILE A 57 -8.90 18.57 -2.06
N LEU A 58 -9.24 18.57 -3.33
CA LEU A 58 -9.50 17.36 -4.11
C LEU A 58 -8.20 16.87 -4.74
N CYS A 59 -7.67 15.77 -4.21
CA CYS A 59 -6.39 15.20 -4.61
C CYS A 59 -6.59 14.04 -5.58
N PHE A 60 -6.21 14.22 -6.85
CA PHE A 60 -6.21 13.16 -7.86
C PHE A 60 -4.78 12.65 -8.06
N GLU A 61 -4.38 11.69 -7.25
CA GLU A 61 -3.05 11.09 -7.33
C GLU A 61 -2.95 10.17 -8.56
N ARG A 62 -1.85 10.29 -9.29
CA ARG A 62 -1.52 9.35 -10.37
C ARG A 62 -0.48 8.37 -9.91
N GLY A 63 -0.54 7.12 -10.37
CA GLY A 63 0.56 6.20 -10.19
C GLY A 63 0.60 5.51 -8.83
N GLU A 64 -0.53 5.35 -8.17
CA GLU A 64 -0.63 4.67 -6.90
C GLU A 64 0.05 3.31 -6.96
N GLU A 65 -0.34 2.43 -7.88
CA GLU A 65 0.19 1.07 -8.05
C GLU A 65 1.70 1.01 -8.33
N SER A 66 2.26 2.08 -8.86
CA SER A 66 3.71 2.21 -9.05
C SER A 66 4.44 2.78 -7.85
N GLY A 67 3.71 3.27 -6.85
CA GLY A 67 4.25 3.96 -5.68
C GLY A 67 5.05 5.22 -6.01
N LYS A 68 4.70 5.92 -7.10
CA LYS A 68 5.49 7.07 -7.59
C LYS A 68 4.73 8.39 -7.61
N GLY A 69 3.39 8.36 -7.56
CA GLY A 69 2.56 9.55 -7.77
C GLY A 69 2.50 10.49 -6.57
N TYR A 70 2.36 9.92 -5.38
CA TYR A 70 2.17 10.67 -4.13
C TYR A 70 3.23 11.75 -3.91
N LYS A 71 4.47 11.51 -4.29
CA LYS A 71 5.59 12.43 -4.08
C LYS A 71 5.39 13.80 -4.74
N TYR A 72 4.82 13.81 -5.94
CA TYR A 72 4.57 15.07 -6.66
C TYR A 72 3.41 15.84 -6.03
N LEU A 73 2.38 15.14 -5.58
CA LEU A 73 1.25 15.77 -4.90
C LEU A 73 1.67 16.34 -3.55
N LEU A 74 2.42 15.58 -2.74
CA LEU A 74 2.97 16.07 -1.48
C LEU A 74 3.88 17.29 -1.67
N ALA A 75 4.80 17.23 -2.64
CA ALA A 75 5.69 18.36 -2.96
C ALA A 75 4.89 19.58 -3.42
N TYR A 76 3.82 19.40 -4.19
CA TYR A 76 2.94 20.50 -4.60
C TYR A 76 2.27 21.15 -3.38
N LEU A 77 1.69 20.37 -2.48
CA LEU A 77 1.05 20.88 -1.25
C LEU A 77 2.05 21.67 -0.40
N ASP A 78 3.26 21.14 -0.23
CA ASP A 78 4.37 21.80 0.48
C ASP A 78 4.77 23.12 -0.20
N SER A 79 4.97 23.11 -1.53
CA SER A 79 5.35 24.30 -2.30
C SER A 79 4.33 25.44 -2.22
N LYS A 80 3.06 25.11 -1.98
CA LYS A 80 1.98 26.07 -1.79
C LYS A 80 1.76 26.47 -0.33
N ASN A 81 2.54 25.89 0.58
CA ASN A 81 2.41 26.09 2.03
C ASN A 81 0.96 25.91 2.52
N ILE A 82 0.31 24.86 2.00
CA ILE A 82 -1.08 24.52 2.35
C ILE A 82 -1.08 23.80 3.69
N ASN A 83 -1.81 24.34 4.65
CA ASN A 83 -2.07 23.66 5.91
C ASN A 83 -3.17 22.62 5.73
N ILE A 84 -2.92 21.39 6.15
CA ILE A 84 -3.86 20.27 6.09
C ILE A 84 -4.19 19.85 7.53
N ASP A 85 -5.48 19.89 7.87
CA ASP A 85 -5.96 19.46 9.17
C ASP A 85 -6.19 17.95 9.21
N ALA A 86 -6.78 17.40 8.15
CA ALA A 86 -7.02 15.95 8.02
C ALA A 86 -7.00 15.47 6.56
N CYS A 87 -6.75 14.18 6.37
CA CYS A 87 -6.84 13.51 5.08
C CYS A 87 -7.91 12.42 5.08
N TYR A 88 -8.61 12.27 3.97
CA TYR A 88 -9.64 11.26 3.77
C TYR A 88 -9.42 10.51 2.45
N ALA A 89 -9.60 9.19 2.48
CA ALA A 89 -9.64 8.36 1.29
C ALA A 89 -10.64 7.22 1.43
N ILE A 90 -11.17 6.78 0.29
CA ILE A 90 -12.05 5.62 0.16
C ILE A 90 -11.46 4.65 -0.85
N HIS A 91 -11.47 3.36 -0.53
CA HIS A 91 -11.06 2.30 -1.44
C HIS A 91 -12.15 1.25 -1.57
N VAL A 92 -12.38 0.73 -2.75
CA VAL A 92 -13.33 -0.37 -2.97
C VAL A 92 -12.77 -1.69 -2.43
N SER A 93 -13.64 -2.52 -1.85
CA SER A 93 -13.25 -3.82 -1.33
C SER A 93 -14.24 -4.92 -1.73
N PRO A 94 -13.76 -6.01 -2.32
CA PRO A 94 -14.60 -7.18 -2.61
C PRO A 94 -14.97 -7.98 -1.35
N ASP A 95 -14.36 -7.70 -0.20
CA ASP A 95 -14.60 -8.42 1.06
C ASP A 95 -15.93 -8.04 1.72
N TYR A 96 -16.52 -6.91 1.32
CA TYR A 96 -17.79 -6.40 1.85
C TYR A 96 -18.87 -6.39 0.77
N LYS A 97 -20.13 -6.58 1.20
CA LYS A 97 -21.30 -6.49 0.32
C LYS A 97 -21.38 -5.10 -0.33
N SER A 98 -21.92 -5.07 -1.55
CA SER A 98 -22.11 -3.83 -2.31
C SER A 98 -22.84 -2.76 -1.51
N GLY A 99 -22.23 -1.56 -1.42
CA GLY A 99 -22.75 -0.40 -0.71
C GLY A 99 -22.40 -0.33 0.78
N VAL A 100 -21.79 -1.37 1.36
CA VAL A 100 -21.34 -1.34 2.78
C VAL A 100 -20.10 -0.49 2.92
N MET A 101 -20.12 0.44 3.85
CA MET A 101 -18.97 1.23 4.31
C MET A 101 -18.31 0.50 5.50
N ALA A 102 -17.07 0.09 5.37
CA ALA A 102 -16.34 -0.52 6.46
C ALA A 102 -15.32 0.47 7.04
N ILE A 103 -15.46 0.78 8.34
CA ILE A 103 -14.73 1.81 9.06
C ILE A 103 -14.02 1.16 10.24
N GLY A 104 -12.76 1.46 10.41
CA GLY A 104 -11.98 0.99 11.56
C GLY A 104 -11.03 2.08 12.05
N ALA A 105 -10.69 2.04 13.34
CA ALA A 105 -9.71 2.90 13.95
C ALA A 105 -8.34 2.21 14.06
N GLY A 106 -7.27 2.98 14.10
CA GLY A 106 -5.91 2.43 14.19
C GLY A 106 -5.41 1.83 12.87
N GLY A 107 -4.66 0.75 12.94
CA GLY A 107 -4.03 0.15 11.76
C GLY A 107 -5.04 -0.50 10.81
N ILE A 108 -5.17 0.04 9.60
CA ILE A 108 -6.09 -0.45 8.56
C ILE A 108 -5.35 -1.21 7.47
N ASN A 109 -4.28 -0.64 6.90
CA ASN A 109 -3.44 -1.32 5.93
C ASN A 109 -2.00 -1.38 6.41
N ALA A 110 -1.34 -2.49 6.10
CA ALA A 110 0.02 -2.73 6.54
C ALA A 110 1.04 -1.83 5.83
N GLY A 111 2.10 -1.49 6.54
CA GLY A 111 3.35 -1.04 5.96
C GLY A 111 4.07 -2.19 5.24
N SER A 112 5.03 -1.85 4.40
CA SER A 112 5.71 -2.84 3.57
C SER A 112 7.22 -2.62 3.50
N LEU A 113 7.93 -3.72 3.27
CA LEU A 113 9.36 -3.76 2.93
C LEU A 113 9.54 -4.74 1.78
N ALA A 114 10.26 -4.33 0.76
CA ALA A 114 10.60 -5.20 -0.37
C ALA A 114 12.09 -5.50 -0.41
N PHE A 115 12.44 -6.70 -0.85
CA PHE A 115 13.82 -7.11 -1.03
C PHE A 115 14.03 -7.91 -2.31
N ASP A 116 15.17 -7.67 -2.94
CA ASP A 116 15.71 -8.36 -4.11
C ASP A 116 17.19 -8.58 -3.86
N ILE A 117 17.60 -9.83 -3.73
CA ILE A 117 18.91 -10.19 -3.18
C ILE A 117 19.56 -11.25 -4.04
N THR A 118 20.79 -11.00 -4.42
CA THR A 118 21.64 -11.94 -5.15
C THR A 118 22.73 -12.53 -4.25
N ILE A 119 22.75 -13.84 -4.11
CA ILE A 119 23.83 -14.59 -3.46
C ILE A 119 24.80 -15.04 -4.55
N LYS A 120 26.08 -14.70 -4.40
CA LYS A 120 27.16 -15.12 -5.29
C LYS A 120 28.06 -16.11 -4.58
N GLY A 121 28.13 -17.32 -5.13
CA GLY A 121 29.08 -18.37 -4.77
C GLY A 121 30.14 -18.55 -5.85
N ASN A 122 30.66 -19.77 -5.97
CA ASN A 122 31.53 -20.21 -7.06
C ASN A 122 30.90 -21.41 -7.75
N SER A 123 30.85 -21.37 -9.08
CA SER A 123 30.34 -22.49 -9.87
C SER A 123 31.27 -23.70 -9.78
N GLY A 124 30.72 -24.91 -10.01
CA GLY A 124 31.49 -26.14 -10.04
C GLY A 124 30.79 -27.28 -10.78
N HIS A 125 31.51 -28.36 -10.99
CA HIS A 125 30.95 -29.58 -11.56
C HIS A 125 30.11 -30.30 -10.48
N GLY A 126 28.91 -30.76 -10.81
CA GLY A 126 28.01 -31.39 -9.84
C GLY A 126 28.59 -32.66 -9.12
N SER A 127 29.58 -33.32 -9.72
CA SER A 127 30.30 -34.45 -9.09
C SER A 127 31.42 -34.01 -8.14
N ARG A 128 31.75 -32.73 -8.07
CA ARG A 128 32.81 -32.17 -7.22
C ARG A 128 32.33 -30.96 -6.43
N PRO A 129 31.30 -31.13 -5.59
CA PRO A 129 30.70 -30.01 -4.84
C PRO A 129 31.70 -29.35 -3.87
N TYR A 130 32.72 -30.05 -3.43
CA TYR A 130 33.76 -29.53 -2.54
C TYR A 130 34.71 -28.51 -3.22
N GLU A 131 34.68 -28.37 -4.54
CA GLU A 131 35.40 -27.34 -5.32
C GLU A 131 34.55 -26.08 -5.57
N ALA A 132 33.28 -26.07 -5.12
CA ALA A 132 32.32 -24.99 -5.33
C ALA A 132 31.87 -24.34 -4.01
N ASN A 133 31.34 -23.14 -4.10
CA ASN A 133 30.52 -22.54 -3.03
C ASN A 133 29.09 -22.40 -3.56
N ASN A 134 28.23 -23.32 -3.12
CA ASN A 134 26.88 -23.44 -3.65
C ASN A 134 25.95 -22.35 -3.08
N PRO A 135 25.43 -21.41 -3.87
CA PRO A 135 24.53 -20.38 -3.37
C PRO A 135 23.17 -20.92 -2.91
N LEU A 136 22.81 -22.17 -3.30
CA LEU A 136 21.58 -22.82 -2.81
C LEU A 136 21.69 -23.17 -1.32
N ASP A 137 22.82 -23.72 -0.89
CA ASP A 137 23.05 -24.10 0.52
C ASP A 137 22.99 -22.83 1.40
N CYS A 138 23.60 -21.75 0.93
CA CYS A 138 23.52 -20.44 1.57
C CYS A 138 22.07 -19.93 1.67
N PHE A 139 21.30 -20.05 0.60
CA PHE A 139 19.89 -19.65 0.59
C PHE A 139 19.04 -20.48 1.56
N VAL A 140 19.26 -21.80 1.62
CA VAL A 140 18.56 -22.69 2.58
C VAL A 140 18.84 -22.27 4.02
N ASP A 141 20.08 -21.93 4.34
CA ASP A 141 20.45 -21.41 5.67
C ASP A 141 19.80 -20.08 5.98
N ILE A 142 19.75 -19.15 5.00
CA ILE A 142 19.06 -17.86 5.15
C ILE A 142 17.57 -18.10 5.36
N TYR A 143 16.92 -18.94 4.55
CA TYR A 143 15.50 -19.23 4.65
C TYR A 143 15.10 -19.88 5.97
N SER A 144 15.89 -20.83 6.45
CA SER A 144 15.70 -21.45 7.76
C SER A 144 15.91 -20.45 8.90
N GLY A 145 16.93 -19.61 8.78
CA GLY A 145 17.20 -18.53 9.73
C GLY A 145 16.08 -17.48 9.78
N LEU A 146 15.46 -17.16 8.64
CA LEU A 146 14.34 -16.23 8.57
C LEU A 146 13.12 -16.74 9.35
N LYS A 147 12.82 -18.04 9.29
CA LYS A 147 11.75 -18.65 10.11
C LYS A 147 12.06 -18.56 11.60
N SER A 148 13.31 -18.86 11.99
CA SER A 148 13.76 -18.75 13.38
C SER A 148 13.71 -17.31 13.88
N LEU A 149 14.10 -16.34 13.04
CA LEU A 149 14.06 -14.91 13.34
C LEU A 149 12.62 -14.47 13.65
N ARG A 150 11.63 -14.88 12.84
CA ARG A 150 10.20 -14.55 13.12
C ARG A 150 9.76 -15.10 14.48
N MET A 151 10.13 -16.32 14.80
CA MET A 151 9.68 -16.98 16.03
C MET A 151 10.36 -16.47 17.30
N ASN A 152 11.64 -16.07 17.19
CA ASN A 152 12.44 -15.75 18.36
C ASN A 152 12.56 -14.24 18.63
N ASN A 153 12.41 -13.40 17.61
CA ASN A 153 12.69 -11.97 17.73
C ASN A 153 11.43 -11.09 17.77
N PHE A 154 10.27 -11.68 17.44
CA PHE A 154 9.01 -10.92 17.35
C PHE A 154 7.91 -11.56 18.19
N SER A 155 7.14 -10.73 18.87
CA SER A 155 5.97 -11.17 19.64
C SER A 155 4.92 -11.81 18.70
N PRO A 156 4.21 -12.86 19.13
CA PRO A 156 3.07 -13.38 18.38
C PRO A 156 1.93 -12.37 18.25
N PHE A 157 1.88 -11.35 19.10
CA PHE A 157 0.91 -10.25 19.06
C PHE A 157 1.33 -9.10 18.14
N ASP A 158 2.53 -9.14 17.57
CA ASP A 158 2.98 -8.17 16.56
C ASP A 158 2.57 -8.68 15.17
N PRO A 159 1.48 -8.13 14.56
CA PRO A 159 1.01 -8.59 13.27
C PRO A 159 2.06 -8.34 12.19
N MET A 160 2.56 -9.41 11.61
CA MET A 160 3.50 -9.35 10.49
C MET A 160 3.42 -10.60 9.61
N THR A 161 3.66 -10.41 8.32
CA THR A 161 3.84 -11.49 7.36
C THR A 161 5.05 -11.24 6.49
N TYR A 162 5.64 -12.29 5.95
CA TYR A 162 6.66 -12.20 4.91
C TYR A 162 6.48 -13.31 3.87
N SER A 163 6.91 -13.04 2.67
CA SER A 163 6.92 -14.04 1.59
C SER A 163 8.16 -13.89 0.72
N ILE A 164 8.63 -15.02 0.17
CA ILE A 164 9.60 -15.07 -0.92
C ILE A 164 8.83 -15.57 -2.13
N GLY A 165 8.54 -14.67 -3.07
CA GLY A 165 7.71 -14.94 -4.24
C GLY A 165 8.49 -15.41 -5.46
N ALA A 166 9.83 -15.23 -5.47
CA ALA A 166 10.66 -15.65 -6.58
C ALA A 166 12.03 -16.13 -6.10
N VAL A 167 12.48 -17.27 -6.66
CA VAL A 167 13.84 -17.80 -6.50
C VAL A 167 14.31 -18.24 -7.88
N GLN A 168 15.48 -17.78 -8.30
CA GLN A 168 16.05 -18.07 -9.61
C GLN A 168 17.49 -18.54 -9.46
N MET A 169 17.80 -19.74 -9.98
CA MET A 169 19.11 -20.35 -9.91
C MET A 169 19.29 -21.35 -11.05
N GLY A 170 20.43 -21.27 -11.73
CA GLY A 170 20.89 -22.29 -12.69
C GLY A 170 19.87 -22.78 -13.71
N ASN A 171 20.36 -23.60 -14.65
CA ASN A 171 19.53 -24.21 -15.71
C ASN A 171 20.02 -25.61 -16.12
N LYS A 172 21.09 -26.13 -15.49
CA LYS A 172 21.67 -27.43 -15.77
C LYS A 172 21.73 -28.29 -14.53
N TYR A 173 21.28 -29.53 -14.62
CA TYR A 173 21.21 -30.45 -13.48
C TYR A 173 22.58 -30.94 -12.95
N ASN A 174 23.65 -30.89 -13.76
CA ASN A 174 24.98 -31.37 -13.45
C ASN A 174 26.02 -30.27 -13.19
N GLN A 175 25.57 -29.05 -13.00
CA GLN A 175 26.41 -27.88 -12.73
C GLN A 175 25.91 -27.10 -11.53
N ILE A 176 26.80 -26.85 -10.56
CA ILE A 176 26.53 -25.92 -9.46
C ILE A 176 26.68 -24.49 -10.03
N PRO A 177 25.63 -23.64 -10.02
CA PRO A 177 25.72 -22.28 -10.53
C PRO A 177 26.47 -21.36 -9.55
N ASP A 178 26.95 -20.24 -10.07
CA ASP A 178 27.69 -19.24 -9.27
C ASP A 178 26.78 -18.22 -8.58
N LYS A 179 25.47 -18.19 -8.90
CA LYS A 179 24.53 -17.24 -8.30
C LYS A 179 23.13 -17.81 -8.11
N LEU A 180 22.45 -17.31 -7.06
CA LEU A 180 21.04 -17.45 -6.81
C LEU A 180 20.47 -16.06 -6.49
N ARG A 181 19.34 -15.71 -7.08
CA ARG A 181 18.59 -14.49 -6.80
C ARG A 181 17.24 -14.84 -6.18
N PHE A 182 16.87 -14.15 -5.10
CA PHE A 182 15.56 -14.31 -4.50
C PHE A 182 14.91 -12.95 -4.19
N ARG A 183 13.59 -12.89 -4.30
CA ARG A 183 12.80 -11.69 -4.11
C ARG A 183 11.61 -11.95 -3.22
N GLY A 184 11.31 -10.97 -2.39
CA GLY A 184 10.20 -11.08 -1.47
C GLY A 184 9.77 -9.76 -0.86
N SER A 185 8.81 -9.85 0.03
CA SER A 185 8.31 -8.71 0.78
C SER A 185 7.91 -9.11 2.19
N MET A 186 7.84 -8.10 3.04
CA MET A 186 7.30 -8.18 4.39
C MET A 186 6.19 -7.17 4.57
N ARG A 187 5.24 -7.46 5.45
CA ARG A 187 4.13 -6.60 5.86
C ARG A 187 4.06 -6.51 7.38
N PHE A 188 3.69 -5.36 7.91
CA PHE A 188 3.64 -5.08 9.35
C PHE A 188 2.73 -3.86 9.63
N PHE A 189 2.26 -3.71 10.88
CA PHE A 189 1.51 -2.52 11.30
C PHE A 189 2.33 -1.56 12.16
N ASP A 190 3.35 -2.03 12.84
CA ASP A 190 4.26 -1.18 13.61
C ASP A 190 5.59 -1.03 12.86
N ARG A 191 5.79 0.15 12.28
CA ARG A 191 6.98 0.45 11.48
C ARG A 191 8.26 0.44 12.32
N GLU A 192 8.21 1.06 13.49
CA GLU A 192 9.40 1.24 14.34
C GLU A 192 9.77 -0.07 15.05
N LYS A 193 8.82 -0.66 15.75
CA LYS A 193 9.06 -1.87 16.55
C LYS A 193 9.25 -3.13 15.70
N VAL A 194 8.51 -3.24 14.58
CA VAL A 194 8.49 -4.45 13.75
C VAL A 194 9.22 -4.25 12.43
N GLY A 195 8.89 -3.20 11.69
CA GLY A 195 9.45 -2.92 10.38
C GLY A 195 10.96 -2.74 10.42
N TYR A 196 11.47 -1.78 11.18
CA TYR A 196 12.91 -1.51 11.28
C TYR A 196 13.66 -2.63 11.98
N LYS A 197 13.09 -3.23 13.02
CA LYS A 197 13.73 -4.39 13.66
C LYS A 197 13.93 -5.55 12.67
N PHE A 198 12.91 -5.87 11.87
CA PHE A 198 13.06 -6.89 10.83
C PHE A 198 14.09 -6.48 9.77
N TYR A 199 14.06 -5.23 9.33
CA TYR A 199 15.00 -4.71 8.35
C TYR A 199 16.46 -4.96 8.79
N GLU A 200 16.83 -4.61 10.01
CA GLU A 200 18.19 -4.78 10.52
C GLU A 200 18.52 -6.26 10.81
N ASP A 201 17.62 -6.97 11.48
CA ASP A 201 17.85 -8.37 11.86
C ASP A 201 17.97 -9.27 10.63
N PHE A 202 17.12 -9.06 9.62
CA PHE A 202 17.16 -9.86 8.38
C PHE A 202 18.39 -9.56 7.53
N LYS A 203 18.78 -8.29 7.43
CA LYS A 203 20.03 -7.89 6.78
C LYS A 203 21.25 -8.54 7.43
N SER A 204 21.31 -8.51 8.76
CA SER A 204 22.37 -9.13 9.54
C SER A 204 22.41 -10.66 9.36
N LEU A 205 21.24 -11.29 9.37
CA LEU A 205 21.09 -12.73 9.11
C LEU A 205 21.67 -13.11 7.73
N ILE A 206 21.27 -12.38 6.67
CA ILE A 206 21.74 -12.62 5.30
C ILE A 206 23.27 -12.51 5.21
N ILE A 207 23.85 -11.43 5.75
CA ILE A 207 25.29 -11.20 5.72
C ILE A 207 26.03 -12.30 6.45
N ASN A 208 25.59 -12.70 7.65
CA ASN A 208 26.27 -13.70 8.46
C ASN A 208 26.17 -15.12 7.85
N LYS A 209 24.99 -15.48 7.33
CA LYS A 209 24.81 -16.78 6.65
C LYS A 209 25.60 -16.86 5.34
N SER A 210 25.68 -15.76 4.59
CA SER A 210 26.50 -15.71 3.38
C SER A 210 27.98 -15.89 3.67
N LYS A 211 28.50 -15.25 4.72
CA LYS A 211 29.89 -15.44 5.18
C LYS A 211 30.16 -16.90 5.59
N ALA A 212 29.25 -17.50 6.35
CA ALA A 212 29.40 -18.89 6.81
C ALA A 212 29.45 -19.91 5.66
N ASN A 213 28.78 -19.59 4.54
CA ASN A 213 28.76 -20.41 3.32
C ASN A 213 29.82 -20.00 2.28
N ASN A 214 30.78 -19.15 2.62
CA ASN A 214 31.77 -18.59 1.71
C ASN A 214 31.16 -17.94 0.45
N CYS A 215 29.95 -17.37 0.58
CA CYS A 215 29.25 -16.65 -0.46
C CYS A 215 29.32 -15.13 -0.23
N LYS A 216 29.14 -14.36 -1.32
CA LYS A 216 28.95 -12.91 -1.26
C LYS A 216 27.49 -12.59 -1.47
N VAL A 217 26.99 -11.52 -0.85
CA VAL A 217 25.63 -11.03 -1.04
C VAL A 217 25.65 -9.67 -1.71
N ILE A 218 24.67 -9.44 -2.60
CA ILE A 218 24.35 -8.17 -3.20
C ILE A 218 22.89 -7.89 -2.87
N PHE A 219 22.63 -6.72 -2.31
CA PHE A 219 21.28 -6.20 -2.11
C PHE A 219 20.93 -5.38 -3.36
N ASP A 220 20.29 -6.04 -4.35
CA ASP A 220 19.84 -5.38 -5.60
C ASP A 220 18.73 -4.36 -5.28
N THR A 221 17.85 -4.71 -4.35
CA THR A 221 16.89 -3.83 -3.69
C THR A 221 16.72 -4.26 -2.24
N TYR A 222 16.72 -3.32 -1.31
CA TYR A 222 16.40 -3.54 0.08
C TYR A 222 15.79 -2.25 0.63
N THR A 223 14.46 -2.12 0.47
CA THR A 223 13.79 -0.87 0.82
C THR A 223 13.71 -0.68 2.33
N LYS A 224 13.79 0.55 2.80
CA LYS A 224 13.38 0.86 4.17
C LYS A 224 11.92 0.49 4.39
N PRO A 225 11.51 0.24 5.64
CA PRO A 225 10.12 0.01 6.00
C PRO A 225 9.26 1.21 5.61
N ARG A 226 8.24 0.99 4.75
CA ARG A 226 7.24 1.97 4.37
C ARG A 226 6.14 2.05 5.43
N PHE A 227 5.41 3.15 5.44
CA PHE A 227 4.40 3.42 6.44
C PHE A 227 3.18 2.51 6.33
N PRO A 228 2.54 2.12 7.47
CA PRO A 228 1.19 1.60 7.49
C PRO A 228 0.16 2.74 7.38
N ILE A 229 -1.07 2.42 7.01
CA ILE A 229 -2.21 3.34 7.15
C ILE A 229 -2.77 3.21 8.56
N ILE A 230 -2.77 4.32 9.28
CA ILE A 230 -3.29 4.42 10.64
C ILE A 230 -4.42 5.45 10.65
N ASN A 231 -5.65 4.97 10.81
CA ASN A 231 -6.81 5.85 10.98
C ASN A 231 -6.79 6.53 12.33
N ASP A 232 -7.14 7.81 12.32
CA ASP A 232 -7.36 8.58 13.53
C ASP A 232 -8.63 8.09 14.25
N LEU A 233 -8.57 7.99 15.58
CA LEU A 233 -9.65 7.46 16.39
C LEU A 233 -10.91 8.35 16.31
N ASN A 234 -10.73 9.65 16.41
CA ASN A 234 -11.85 10.60 16.45
C ASN A 234 -12.46 10.79 15.06
N LEU A 235 -11.63 10.80 13.98
CA LEU A 235 -12.15 10.77 12.60
C LEU A 235 -12.94 9.49 12.32
N SER A 236 -12.48 8.34 12.83
CA SER A 236 -13.18 7.06 12.67
C SER A 236 -14.53 7.06 13.40
N ALA A 237 -14.58 7.62 14.62
CA ALA A 237 -15.81 7.74 15.39
C ALA A 237 -16.82 8.69 14.71
N LEU A 238 -16.36 9.84 14.23
CA LEU A 238 -17.19 10.78 13.47
C LEU A 238 -17.75 10.12 12.21
N ALA A 239 -16.89 9.42 11.44
CA ALA A 239 -17.31 8.74 10.22
C ALA A 239 -18.35 7.65 10.49
N LEU A 240 -18.18 6.90 11.57
CA LEU A 240 -19.17 5.89 11.97
C LEU A 240 -20.55 6.53 12.19
N THR A 241 -20.62 7.65 12.90
CA THR A 241 -21.87 8.37 13.11
C THR A 241 -22.43 8.95 11.83
N SER A 242 -21.64 9.75 11.10
CA SER A 242 -22.05 10.43 9.85
C SER A 242 -22.57 9.47 8.80
N MET A 243 -21.88 8.34 8.62
CA MET A 243 -22.24 7.36 7.59
C MET A 243 -23.41 6.47 8.02
N THR A 244 -23.58 6.23 9.32
CA THR A 244 -24.76 5.54 9.84
C THR A 244 -26.00 6.40 9.69
N ASP A 245 -25.91 7.70 9.96
CA ASP A 245 -27.01 8.66 9.80
C ASP A 245 -27.41 8.80 8.32
N GLU A 246 -26.44 8.74 7.41
CA GLU A 246 -26.68 8.91 5.97
C GLU A 246 -27.21 7.64 5.31
N LEU A 247 -26.64 6.47 5.63
CA LEU A 247 -26.88 5.21 4.90
C LEU A 247 -27.73 4.22 5.68
N GLY A 248 -27.79 4.34 7.01
CA GLY A 248 -28.40 3.37 7.92
C GLY A 248 -27.42 2.31 8.43
N GLU A 249 -27.71 1.72 9.59
CA GLU A 249 -26.86 0.75 10.30
C GLU A 249 -26.50 -0.50 9.47
N ASP A 250 -27.37 -0.93 8.57
CA ASP A 250 -27.13 -2.09 7.72
C ASP A 250 -25.97 -1.90 6.73
N PHE A 251 -25.67 -0.65 6.40
CA PHE A 251 -24.63 -0.28 5.44
C PHE A 251 -23.32 0.18 6.10
N VAL A 252 -23.19 0.12 7.42
CA VAL A 252 -21.96 0.45 8.12
C VAL A 252 -21.49 -0.73 8.93
N LYS A 253 -20.21 -1.10 8.79
CA LYS A 253 -19.60 -2.25 9.46
C LYS A 253 -18.20 -1.87 9.96
N GLU A 254 -17.70 -2.65 10.92
CA GLU A 254 -16.31 -2.55 11.35
C GLU A 254 -15.37 -3.10 10.27
N ALA A 255 -14.31 -2.35 9.95
CA ALA A 255 -13.29 -2.79 9.02
C ALA A 255 -12.30 -3.74 9.69
N SER A 256 -12.00 -4.84 9.00
CA SER A 256 -10.89 -5.71 9.39
C SER A 256 -9.57 -5.19 8.84
N PRO A 257 -8.49 -5.16 9.66
CA PRO A 257 -7.16 -4.79 9.17
C PRO A 257 -6.69 -5.69 8.02
N SER A 258 -6.03 -5.08 7.01
CA SER A 258 -5.53 -5.78 5.82
C SER A 258 -4.00 -5.74 5.76
N MET A 259 -3.39 -6.84 5.32
CA MET A 259 -1.95 -6.87 5.00
C MET A 259 -1.62 -6.26 3.63
N GLY A 260 -2.60 -5.69 2.92
CA GLY A 260 -2.41 -4.81 1.78
C GLY A 260 -1.63 -3.55 2.17
N SER A 261 -1.07 -2.85 1.19
CA SER A 261 -0.44 -1.53 1.38
C SER A 261 -0.90 -0.60 0.28
N ASP A 262 -0.98 0.68 0.58
CA ASP A 262 -1.45 1.73 -0.31
C ASP A 262 -0.61 3.00 -0.09
N THR A 263 -0.43 3.83 -1.12
CA THR A 263 0.34 5.07 -1.03
C THR A 263 -0.30 6.11 -0.12
N PHE A 264 -1.60 5.98 0.21
CA PHE A 264 -2.25 6.82 1.20
C PHE A 264 -1.58 6.77 2.58
N ALA A 265 -0.82 5.71 2.86
CA ALA A 265 0.01 5.61 4.07
C ALA A 265 0.97 6.80 4.25
N THR A 266 1.43 7.41 3.17
CA THR A 266 2.32 8.58 3.22
C THR A 266 1.59 9.83 3.71
N TYR A 267 0.32 10.00 3.35
CA TYR A 267 -0.56 11.07 3.87
C TYR A 267 -0.95 10.79 5.32
N SER A 268 -1.31 9.54 5.63
CA SER A 268 -1.66 9.10 6.98
C SER A 268 -0.51 9.28 7.98
N TYR A 269 0.73 9.24 7.54
CA TYR A 269 1.89 9.53 8.37
C TYR A 269 2.06 11.02 8.65
N GLN A 270 1.72 11.88 7.68
CA GLN A 270 1.86 13.34 7.78
C GLN A 270 0.73 13.99 8.60
N TRP A 271 -0.50 13.54 8.39
CA TRP A 271 -1.72 14.17 8.92
C TRP A 271 -2.67 13.16 9.56
N PRO A 272 -3.51 13.58 10.51
CA PRO A 272 -4.65 12.77 10.96
C PRO A 272 -5.45 12.32 9.75
N SER A 273 -5.74 11.04 9.65
CA SER A 273 -6.29 10.47 8.41
C SER A 273 -7.38 9.45 8.66
N LEU A 274 -8.27 9.35 7.69
CA LEU A 274 -9.32 8.35 7.64
C LEU A 274 -9.27 7.65 6.27
N TYR A 275 -9.02 6.35 6.29
CA TYR A 275 -9.11 5.47 5.13
C TYR A 275 -10.20 4.45 5.36
N ILE A 276 -11.19 4.39 4.47
CA ILE A 276 -12.35 3.52 4.61
C ILE A 276 -12.51 2.61 3.41
N MET A 277 -13.21 1.48 3.61
CA MET A 277 -13.49 0.52 2.56
C MET A 277 -14.95 0.62 2.11
N LEU A 278 -15.17 0.64 0.81
CA LEU A 278 -16.49 0.53 0.19
C LEU A 278 -16.69 -0.87 -0.37
N GLY A 279 -17.65 -1.59 0.14
CA GLY A 279 -18.04 -2.91 -0.37
C GLY A 279 -18.56 -2.85 -1.81
N ILE A 280 -18.05 -3.76 -2.64
CA ILE A 280 -18.43 -3.88 -4.06
C ILE A 280 -18.91 -5.28 -4.45
N ASN A 281 -18.99 -6.21 -3.48
CA ASN A 281 -19.36 -7.58 -3.73
C ASN A 281 -20.87 -7.72 -3.96
N ASN A 282 -21.24 -8.14 -5.16
CA ASN A 282 -22.61 -8.47 -5.54
C ASN A 282 -22.59 -9.73 -6.42
N GLU A 283 -22.88 -10.89 -5.82
CA GLU A 283 -22.82 -12.19 -6.50
C GLU A 283 -23.79 -12.27 -7.69
N GLU A 284 -24.97 -11.64 -7.60
CA GLU A 284 -25.95 -11.62 -8.67
C GLU A 284 -25.44 -10.93 -9.93
N LYS A 285 -24.59 -9.92 -9.76
CA LYS A 285 -23.93 -9.19 -10.84
C LYS A 285 -22.56 -9.76 -11.22
N GLY A 286 -22.06 -10.72 -10.44
CA GLY A 286 -20.77 -11.36 -10.66
C GLY A 286 -19.58 -10.48 -10.26
N SER A 287 -19.80 -9.44 -9.45
CA SER A 287 -18.72 -8.68 -8.79
C SER A 287 -18.30 -9.39 -7.50
N GLY A 288 -17.10 -9.06 -6.98
CA GLY A 288 -16.55 -9.65 -5.74
C GLY A 288 -15.31 -10.51 -5.96
N ALA A 289 -14.78 -10.60 -7.18
CA ALA A 289 -13.45 -11.17 -7.40
C ALA A 289 -12.38 -10.27 -6.76
N ALA A 290 -11.31 -10.89 -6.26
CA ALA A 290 -10.21 -10.19 -5.60
C ALA A 290 -9.64 -9.05 -6.47
N LEU A 291 -9.17 -8.00 -5.80
CA LEU A 291 -8.38 -6.94 -6.44
C LEU A 291 -7.21 -7.55 -7.22
N HIS A 292 -6.81 -6.91 -8.31
CA HIS A 292 -5.76 -7.35 -9.23
C HIS A 292 -6.05 -8.69 -9.93
N SER A 293 -7.26 -9.22 -9.79
CA SER A 293 -7.71 -10.41 -10.52
C SER A 293 -8.15 -10.04 -11.94
N PRO A 294 -7.92 -10.91 -12.94
CA PRO A 294 -8.50 -10.75 -14.27
C PRO A 294 -10.02 -10.78 -14.29
N LYS A 295 -10.62 -11.26 -13.20
CA LYS A 295 -12.07 -11.33 -13.03
C LYS A 295 -12.63 -10.17 -12.20
N PHE A 296 -11.75 -9.24 -11.76
CA PHE A 296 -12.18 -8.09 -10.97
C PHE A 296 -13.27 -7.31 -11.69
N ASP A 297 -14.34 -7.03 -10.95
CA ASP A 297 -15.42 -6.16 -11.35
C ASP A 297 -16.07 -5.57 -10.09
N LEU A 298 -16.75 -4.44 -10.22
CA LEU A 298 -17.43 -3.78 -9.12
C LEU A 298 -18.93 -3.59 -9.43
N ASP A 299 -19.74 -3.58 -8.38
CA ASP A 299 -21.13 -3.14 -8.50
C ASP A 299 -21.16 -1.60 -8.48
N GLU A 300 -21.41 -0.98 -9.64
CA GLU A 300 -21.45 0.48 -9.79
C GLU A 300 -22.49 1.15 -8.88
N LYS A 301 -23.51 0.45 -8.41
CA LYS A 301 -24.48 1.00 -7.46
C LYS A 301 -23.86 1.31 -6.10
N ALA A 302 -22.80 0.61 -5.72
CA ALA A 302 -22.04 0.89 -4.50
C ALA A 302 -21.43 2.30 -4.51
N LEU A 303 -21.06 2.82 -5.70
CA LEU A 303 -20.43 4.14 -5.83
C LEU A 303 -21.36 5.27 -5.35
N ILE A 304 -22.67 5.07 -5.39
CA ILE A 304 -23.67 6.02 -4.88
C ILE A 304 -23.50 6.16 -3.36
N HIS A 305 -23.42 5.03 -2.64
CA HIS A 305 -23.19 5.02 -1.19
C HIS A 305 -21.83 5.62 -0.83
N GLY A 306 -20.77 5.25 -1.55
CA GLY A 306 -19.44 5.84 -1.35
C GLY A 306 -19.44 7.37 -1.53
N THR A 307 -20.19 7.87 -2.52
CA THR A 307 -20.31 9.30 -2.77
C THR A 307 -21.09 10.02 -1.67
N ALA A 308 -22.25 9.49 -1.28
CA ALA A 308 -23.09 10.06 -0.23
C ALA A 308 -22.34 10.09 1.11
N ALA A 309 -21.74 8.96 1.50
CA ALA A 309 -20.93 8.84 2.70
C ALA A 309 -19.74 9.82 2.73
N THR A 310 -19.06 9.98 1.59
CA THR A 310 -17.94 10.93 1.47
C THR A 310 -18.41 12.37 1.65
N ALA A 311 -19.48 12.78 0.95
CA ALA A 311 -19.98 14.14 1.04
C ALA A 311 -20.49 14.45 2.45
N ARG A 312 -21.26 13.53 3.06
CA ARG A 312 -21.77 13.67 4.42
C ARG A 312 -20.65 13.81 5.44
N PHE A 313 -19.68 12.88 5.43
CA PHE A 313 -18.55 12.93 6.35
C PHE A 313 -17.75 14.24 6.25
N VAL A 314 -17.49 14.74 5.04
CA VAL A 314 -16.75 15.99 4.84
C VAL A 314 -17.50 17.18 5.44
N VAL A 315 -18.81 17.26 5.21
CA VAL A 315 -19.64 18.35 5.79
C VAL A 315 -19.67 18.27 7.31
N ASP A 316 -19.88 17.07 7.87
CA ASP A 316 -19.92 16.88 9.31
C ASP A 316 -18.55 17.17 9.96
N PHE A 317 -17.45 16.76 9.32
CA PHE A 317 -16.10 17.08 9.78
C PHE A 317 -15.84 18.59 9.83
N LEU A 318 -16.15 19.31 8.76
CA LEU A 318 -15.92 20.74 8.67
C LEU A 318 -16.82 21.57 9.61
N ASN A 319 -17.94 21.01 10.08
CA ASN A 319 -18.83 21.60 11.04
C ASN A 319 -18.61 21.09 12.49
N SER A 320 -17.60 20.21 12.70
CA SER A 320 -17.32 19.66 14.02
C SER A 320 -16.15 20.37 14.70
N ASP A 321 -16.16 20.32 16.03
CA ASP A 321 -15.05 20.78 16.88
C ASP A 321 -14.23 19.58 17.39
N ILE A 322 -14.09 18.50 16.59
CA ILE A 322 -13.37 17.31 17.04
C ILE A 322 -11.88 17.61 17.23
N GLU A 323 -11.32 17.11 18.32
CA GLU A 323 -9.88 17.12 18.55
C GLU A 323 -9.22 16.03 17.71
N LEU A 324 -8.20 16.39 16.95
CA LEU A 324 -7.41 15.46 16.15
C LEU A 324 -6.13 15.06 16.89
N ALA A 325 -5.73 13.81 16.73
CA ALA A 325 -4.50 13.35 17.33
C ALA A 325 -3.28 14.08 16.72
N ASP A 326 -2.37 14.52 17.58
CA ASP A 326 -1.06 15.00 17.14
C ASP A 326 -0.34 13.90 16.34
N ARG A 327 0.13 14.23 15.15
CA ARG A 327 0.97 13.30 14.39
C ARG A 327 2.44 13.46 14.78
N PRO A 328 3.18 12.35 14.84
CA PRO A 328 4.59 12.38 15.25
C PRO A 328 5.48 13.13 14.27
N TYR A 329 5.07 13.21 13.01
CA TYR A 329 5.85 13.87 11.97
C TYR A 329 5.47 15.36 11.87
N LYS A 330 6.36 16.22 12.39
CA LYS A 330 6.22 17.70 12.35
C LYS A 330 7.29 18.38 11.45
N ASN A 331 8.07 17.57 10.73
CA ASN A 331 9.17 18.07 9.92
C ASN A 331 8.68 18.48 8.51
N ARG A 332 9.55 19.20 7.79
CA ARG A 332 9.27 19.57 6.40
C ARG A 332 9.17 18.31 5.53
N LEU A 333 8.33 18.35 4.51
CA LEU A 333 8.19 17.22 3.55
C LEU A 333 9.52 16.82 2.90
N ARG A 334 10.47 17.75 2.78
CA ARG A 334 11.83 17.43 2.34
C ARG A 334 12.51 16.38 3.24
N ASP A 335 12.38 16.52 4.56
CA ASP A 335 12.96 15.58 5.53
C ASP A 335 12.30 14.20 5.42
N PHE A 336 11.01 14.17 5.13
CA PHE A 336 10.28 12.94 4.85
C PHE A 336 10.83 12.20 3.62
N PHE A 337 11.15 12.89 2.54
CA PHE A 337 11.76 12.27 1.36
C PHE A 337 13.17 11.73 1.63
N ILE A 338 13.94 12.39 2.46
CA ILE A 338 15.25 11.90 2.94
C ILE A 338 15.08 10.64 3.78
N GLU A 339 14.06 10.60 4.64
CA GLU A 339 13.74 9.41 5.43
C GLU A 339 13.32 8.21 4.54
N GLU A 340 12.73 8.47 3.37
CA GLU A 340 12.42 7.46 2.36
C GLU A 340 13.62 7.01 1.49
N ASP A 341 14.86 7.36 1.87
CA ASP A 341 16.11 7.09 1.11
C ASP A 341 16.20 7.78 -0.25
N ARG A 342 15.52 8.91 -0.46
CA ARG A 342 15.68 9.67 -1.69
C ARG A 342 16.95 10.51 -1.63
N SER A 343 17.67 10.52 -2.75
CA SER A 343 18.83 11.41 -2.89
C SER A 343 18.40 12.88 -3.02
N ASP A 344 19.29 13.79 -2.72
CA ASP A 344 19.04 15.23 -2.93
C ASP A 344 18.68 15.54 -4.39
N GLU A 345 19.31 14.87 -5.36
CA GLU A 345 19.01 15.00 -6.79
C GLU A 345 17.59 14.56 -7.13
N GLU A 346 17.13 13.42 -6.58
CA GLU A 346 15.74 12.96 -6.75
C GLU A 346 14.73 13.93 -6.11
N ILE A 347 15.06 14.51 -4.96
CA ILE A 347 14.21 15.48 -4.28
C ILE A 347 14.10 16.76 -5.11
N GLU A 348 15.21 17.30 -5.60
CA GLU A 348 15.20 18.48 -6.47
C GLU A 348 14.40 18.22 -7.76
N ASP A 349 14.57 17.07 -8.43
CA ASP A 349 13.78 16.69 -9.62
C ASP A 349 12.26 16.67 -9.34
N ILE A 350 11.87 16.19 -8.14
CA ILE A 350 10.45 16.20 -7.73
C ILE A 350 9.93 17.64 -7.67
N TYR A 351 10.64 18.56 -7.01
CA TYR A 351 10.22 19.94 -6.87
C TYR A 351 10.30 20.72 -8.20
N GLU A 352 11.28 20.46 -9.05
CA GLU A 352 11.31 21.03 -10.41
C GLU A 352 10.15 20.57 -11.28
N THR A 353 9.79 19.28 -11.19
CA THR A 353 8.69 18.72 -11.99
C THR A 353 7.35 19.37 -11.68
N ILE A 354 7.08 19.77 -10.45
CA ILE A 354 5.82 20.44 -10.07
C ILE A 354 5.79 21.92 -10.41
N THR A 355 6.93 22.53 -10.73
CA THR A 355 7.01 23.95 -11.09
C THR A 355 6.94 24.21 -12.60
N ARG A 356 7.07 23.18 -13.42
CA ARG A 356 6.88 23.17 -14.87
C ARG A 356 5.42 22.99 -15.24
#